data_959a50812e38aea83aa28d65c2b52e39
#
_entry.id   959a50812e38aea83aa28d65c2b52e39
#
_cell.length_a   1.000
_cell.length_b   1.000
_cell.length_c   1.000
_cell.angle_alpha   90.00
_cell.angle_beta   90.00
_cell.angle_gamma   90.00
#
_symmetry.space_group_name_H-M   'P 1'
#
loop_
_entity.id
_entity.type
_entity.pdbx_description
1 polymer ?
#
loop_
_entity_poly.entity_id
_entity_poly.type
_entity_poly.pdbx_seq_one_letter_code
_entity_poly.pdbx_strand_id
1 'polypeptide(L)'
;YFNSGNSVVLISYLQPIIKKIKTYNNKNIYYCFDHNLTHNLFGPIIQTNTPYFTIINDYFMFSDNANSIKYLIDNFISNNTLINSNHFIKYNTLLSQKSNLTMYSNPGKSFQKFHNNLRKDYKNNIKVNKDSISNITGLSLQISNKGKLLSSDFILFYDRDYKQNLQEEWVVRLDTQIISKPYFVNNHFTKDKMILIQDTSNILFAYSAKGKLVWKKKLK
;
A
#
# COMPACT_ATOMS: atom_id res chain seq x y z
N TYR A 1 3.47 9.70 2.33
CA TYR A 1 3.80 10.02 3.73
C TYR A 1 4.28 11.46 3.85
N PHE A 2 4.14 12.01 5.03
CA PHE A 2 4.49 13.40 5.36
C PHE A 2 5.25 13.43 6.69
N ASN A 3 6.40 14.09 6.72
CA ASN A 3 7.18 14.27 7.95
C ASN A 3 6.73 15.56 8.64
N SER A 4 6.23 15.44 9.86
CA SER A 4 5.72 16.56 10.64
C SER A 4 6.80 17.31 11.45
N GLY A 5 7.99 16.74 11.53
CA GLY A 5 9.04 17.22 12.45
C GLY A 5 8.72 17.03 13.94
N ASN A 6 7.44 17.13 14.33
CA ASN A 6 6.95 16.84 15.68
C ASN A 6 5.50 16.34 15.61
N SER A 7 5.34 15.03 15.61
CA SER A 7 4.05 14.36 15.48
C SER A 7 3.11 14.62 16.66
N VAL A 8 3.63 14.83 17.87
CA VAL A 8 2.82 15.08 19.08
C VAL A 8 2.10 16.42 18.96
N VAL A 9 2.80 17.46 18.53
CA VAL A 9 2.23 18.79 18.35
C VAL A 9 1.19 18.76 17.23
N LEU A 10 1.48 18.12 16.10
CA LEU A 10 0.53 18.05 15.01
C LEU A 10 -0.73 17.27 15.38
N ILE A 11 -0.62 16.17 16.12
CA ILE A 11 -1.78 15.41 16.62
C ILE A 11 -2.66 16.29 17.51
N SER A 12 -2.08 17.15 18.38
CA SER A 12 -2.88 18.01 19.24
C SER A 12 -3.75 19.00 18.43
N TYR A 13 -3.24 19.54 17.34
CA TYR A 13 -4.02 20.38 16.43
C TYR A 13 -5.09 19.60 15.65
N LEU A 14 -4.84 18.35 15.35
CA LEU A 14 -5.79 17.51 14.59
C LEU A 14 -6.89 16.90 15.49
N GLN A 15 -6.74 16.92 16.82
CA GLN A 15 -7.71 16.31 17.74
C GLN A 15 -9.18 16.60 17.44
N PRO A 16 -9.59 17.82 17.07
CA PRO A 16 -11.00 18.10 16.81
C PRO A 16 -11.58 17.34 15.60
N ILE A 17 -10.73 16.93 14.66
CA ILE A 17 -11.15 16.34 13.39
C ILE A 17 -10.73 14.86 13.24
N ILE A 18 -10.12 14.28 14.27
CA ILE A 18 -9.65 12.88 14.22
C ILE A 18 -10.24 12.04 15.35
N LYS A 19 -10.35 10.74 15.09
CA LYS A 19 -10.68 9.72 16.09
C LYS A 19 -9.69 8.60 16.03
N LYS A 20 -9.13 8.21 17.19
CA LYS A 20 -8.38 6.97 17.31
C LYS A 20 -9.37 5.80 17.17
N ILE A 21 -9.14 4.93 16.19
CA ILE A 21 -10.00 3.77 15.95
C ILE A 21 -9.54 2.59 16.79
N LYS A 22 -8.23 2.28 16.71
CA LYS A 22 -7.63 1.17 17.46
C LYS A 22 -6.12 1.30 17.54
N THR A 23 -5.52 0.52 18.42
CA THR A 23 -4.07 0.28 18.45
C THR A 23 -3.79 -1.05 17.78
N TYR A 24 -2.78 -1.11 16.92
CA TYR A 24 -2.32 -2.30 16.23
C TYR A 24 -0.79 -2.36 16.27
N ASN A 25 -0.22 -3.43 16.82
CA ASN A 25 1.23 -3.60 17.01
C ASN A 25 1.90 -2.33 17.62
N ASN A 26 1.34 -1.82 18.72
CA ASN A 26 1.77 -0.62 19.44
C ASN A 26 1.75 0.68 18.60
N LYS A 27 1.07 0.69 17.46
CA LYS A 27 0.84 1.89 16.64
C LYS A 27 -0.65 2.23 16.64
N ASN A 28 -0.96 3.51 16.82
CA ASN A 28 -2.35 3.96 16.76
C ASN A 28 -2.80 4.14 15.32
N ILE A 29 -4.01 3.69 15.02
CA ILE A 29 -4.69 3.93 13.75
C ILE A 29 -5.77 4.97 14.02
N TYR A 30 -5.76 6.03 13.24
CA TYR A 30 -6.68 7.16 13.33
C TYR A 30 -7.59 7.21 12.11
N TYR A 31 -8.76 7.78 12.31
CA TYR A 31 -9.69 8.18 11.26
C TYR A 31 -9.87 9.69 11.31
N CYS A 32 -9.78 10.35 10.17
CA CYS A 32 -10.02 11.77 10.01
C CYS A 32 -11.42 11.98 9.42
N PHE A 33 -12.21 12.84 10.08
CA PHE A 33 -13.55 13.22 9.62
C PHE A 33 -13.50 14.28 8.52
N ASP A 34 -12.41 15.04 8.42
CA ASP A 34 -12.20 15.97 7.31
C ASP A 34 -11.66 15.21 6.10
N HIS A 35 -12.55 14.92 5.15
CA HIS A 35 -12.21 14.24 3.90
C HIS A 35 -11.26 15.05 3.00
N ASN A 36 -11.13 16.35 3.26
CA ASN A 36 -10.25 17.24 2.50
C ASN A 36 -8.88 17.42 3.16
N LEU A 37 -8.60 16.76 4.29
CA LEU A 37 -7.34 16.95 5.01
C LEU A 37 -6.11 16.81 4.11
N THR A 38 -6.05 15.75 3.30
CA THR A 38 -4.90 15.54 2.40
C THR A 38 -4.85 16.58 1.28
N HIS A 39 -5.99 17.03 0.79
CA HIS A 39 -6.06 18.13 -0.18
C HIS A 39 -5.61 19.46 0.46
N ASN A 40 -6.05 19.73 1.67
CA ASN A 40 -5.68 20.96 2.41
C ASN A 40 -4.18 20.99 2.75
N LEU A 41 -3.58 19.81 3.05
CA LEU A 41 -2.16 19.71 3.38
C LEU A 41 -1.25 19.76 2.14
N PHE A 42 -1.67 19.16 1.02
CA PHE A 42 -0.81 18.91 -0.14
C PHE A 42 -1.29 19.59 -1.42
N GLY A 43 -2.39 20.34 -1.33
CA GLY A 43 -3.00 21.02 -2.48
C GLY A 43 -3.63 20.05 -3.49
N PRO A 44 -3.94 20.54 -4.70
CA PRO A 44 -4.70 19.78 -5.72
C PRO A 44 -3.92 18.59 -6.31
N ILE A 45 -2.65 18.41 -5.95
CA ILE A 45 -1.82 17.30 -6.42
C ILE A 45 -2.31 15.97 -5.84
N ILE A 46 -2.86 15.99 -4.61
CA ILE A 46 -3.37 14.79 -3.94
C ILE A 46 -4.89 14.93 -3.73
N GLN A 47 -5.65 14.45 -4.70
CA GLN A 47 -7.11 14.42 -4.68
C GLN A 47 -7.62 13.03 -4.28
N THR A 48 -7.09 12.45 -3.20
CA THR A 48 -7.53 11.15 -2.73
C THR A 48 -8.21 11.28 -1.37
N ASN A 49 -9.35 10.61 -1.24
CA ASN A 49 -9.98 10.45 0.05
C ASN A 49 -9.20 9.39 0.84
N THR A 50 -8.35 9.84 1.75
CA THR A 50 -7.50 8.97 2.57
C THR A 50 -7.75 9.24 4.06
N PRO A 51 -8.93 8.84 4.57
CA PRO A 51 -9.34 9.19 5.93
C PRO A 51 -8.57 8.45 7.02
N TYR A 52 -7.90 7.35 6.70
CA TYR A 52 -7.14 6.58 7.67
C TYR A 52 -5.68 6.99 7.68
N PHE A 53 -5.10 7.09 8.87
CA PHE A 53 -3.67 7.31 8.99
C PHE A 53 -3.06 6.69 10.24
N THR A 54 -1.75 6.55 10.24
CA THR A 54 -0.91 6.20 11.38
C THR A 54 0.34 7.05 11.39
N ILE A 55 1.05 7.06 12.51
CA ILE A 55 2.31 7.77 12.66
C ILE A 55 3.40 6.78 12.99
N ILE A 56 4.47 6.82 12.22
CA ILE A 56 5.68 6.01 12.41
C ILE A 56 6.89 6.95 12.28
N ASN A 57 7.67 7.11 13.36
CA ASN A 57 8.87 7.94 13.39
C ASN A 57 8.62 9.36 12.81
N ASP A 58 7.58 10.06 13.32
CA ASP A 58 7.16 11.39 12.88
C ASP A 58 6.66 11.50 11.42
N TYR A 59 6.54 10.37 10.72
CA TYR A 59 5.90 10.34 9.42
C TYR A 59 4.42 9.99 9.54
N PHE A 60 3.59 10.84 8.96
CA PHE A 60 2.17 10.57 8.77
C PHE A 60 1.97 9.73 7.50
N MET A 61 1.32 8.60 7.65
CA MET A 61 1.06 7.66 6.57
C MET A 61 -0.43 7.51 6.37
N PHE A 62 -0.92 8.00 5.25
CA PHE A 62 -2.34 8.04 4.90
C PHE A 62 -2.73 6.88 4.00
N SER A 63 -3.98 6.43 4.13
CA SER A 63 -4.59 5.42 3.26
C SER A 63 -6.11 5.59 3.17
N ASP A 64 -6.68 5.00 2.13
CA ASP A 64 -8.11 4.91 1.90
C ASP A 64 -8.82 3.91 2.83
N ASN A 65 -8.07 2.96 3.44
CA ASN A 65 -8.65 1.96 4.32
C ASN A 65 -7.71 1.53 5.46
N ALA A 66 -8.29 1.07 6.56
CA ALA A 66 -7.56 0.68 7.76
C ALA A 66 -6.69 -0.58 7.57
N ASN A 67 -7.05 -1.49 6.65
CA ASN A 67 -6.25 -2.70 6.41
C ASN A 67 -4.93 -2.37 5.70
N SER A 68 -4.93 -1.39 4.80
CA SER A 68 -3.69 -0.89 4.20
C SER A 68 -2.76 -0.27 5.24
N ILE A 69 -3.31 0.42 6.27
CA ILE A 69 -2.51 0.92 7.40
C ILE A 69 -1.91 -0.23 8.21
N LYS A 70 -2.69 -1.28 8.51
CA LYS A 70 -2.15 -2.47 9.21
C LYS A 70 -1.02 -3.12 8.40
N TYR A 71 -1.24 -3.31 7.10
CA TYR A 71 -0.23 -3.86 6.20
C TYR A 71 1.08 -3.04 6.22
N LEU A 72 0.96 -1.72 6.22
CA LEU A 72 2.10 -0.83 6.30
C LEU A 72 2.84 -0.97 7.64
N ILE A 73 2.11 -1.04 8.77
CA ILE A 73 2.69 -1.24 10.10
C ILE A 73 3.45 -2.58 10.16
N ASP A 74 2.84 -3.67 9.65
CA ASP A 74 3.47 -4.99 9.64
C ASP A 74 4.75 -5.01 8.81
N ASN A 75 4.72 -4.41 7.62
CA ASN A 75 5.91 -4.31 6.77
C ASN A 75 7.00 -3.46 7.42
N PHE A 76 6.64 -2.40 8.13
CA PHE A 76 7.60 -1.60 8.87
C PHE A 76 8.28 -2.41 9.98
N ILE A 77 7.49 -3.13 10.79
CA ILE A 77 8.01 -3.95 11.91
C ILE A 77 8.88 -5.10 11.41
N SER A 78 8.48 -5.74 10.32
CA SER A 78 9.25 -6.85 9.71
C SER A 78 10.43 -6.39 8.85
N ASN A 79 10.74 -5.09 8.81
CA ASN A 79 11.75 -4.49 7.93
C ASN A 79 11.53 -4.77 6.43
N ASN A 80 10.31 -5.16 6.05
CA ASN A 80 9.93 -5.36 4.66
C ASN A 80 9.48 -4.04 4.02
N THR A 81 10.36 -3.05 4.07
CA THR A 81 10.11 -1.72 3.54
C THR A 81 10.80 -1.54 2.19
N LEU A 82 10.35 -0.53 1.45
CA LEU A 82 10.89 -0.24 0.13
C LEU A 82 12.40 0.00 0.16
N ILE A 83 12.90 0.71 1.17
CA ILE A 83 14.32 1.04 1.33
C ILE A 83 15.20 -0.19 1.57
N ASN A 84 14.64 -1.27 2.10
CA ASN A 84 15.34 -2.54 2.33
C ASN A 84 15.25 -3.50 1.13
N SER A 85 14.53 -3.12 0.09
CA SER A 85 14.43 -3.90 -1.14
C SER A 85 15.71 -3.71 -1.97
N ASN A 86 16.45 -4.79 -2.22
CA ASN A 86 17.67 -4.77 -3.06
C ASN A 86 17.44 -4.08 -4.41
N HIS A 87 16.24 -4.21 -4.93
CA HIS A 87 15.84 -3.63 -6.20
C HIS A 87 15.66 -2.11 -6.09
N PHE A 88 15.02 -1.64 -5.01
CA PHE A 88 14.86 -0.20 -4.77
C PHE A 88 16.18 0.46 -4.38
N ILE A 89 17.09 -0.24 -3.72
CA ILE A 89 18.41 0.29 -3.37
C ILE A 89 19.15 0.75 -4.63
N LYS A 90 19.18 -0.09 -5.67
CA LYS A 90 19.79 0.28 -6.96
C LYS A 90 19.09 1.47 -7.60
N TYR A 91 17.76 1.46 -7.57
CA TYR A 91 16.96 2.55 -8.12
C TYR A 91 17.15 3.87 -7.35
N ASN A 92 17.23 3.79 -6.03
CA ASN A 92 17.36 4.96 -5.15
C ASN A 92 18.65 5.77 -5.39
N THR A 93 19.69 5.15 -5.94
CA THR A 93 20.92 5.88 -6.31
C THR A 93 20.70 6.88 -7.45
N LEU A 94 19.66 6.70 -8.25
CA LEU A 94 19.29 7.58 -9.34
C LEU A 94 18.42 8.75 -8.87
N LEU A 95 17.85 8.67 -7.67
CA LEU A 95 16.95 9.68 -7.11
C LEU A 95 17.75 10.80 -6.46
N SER A 96 17.29 12.04 -6.65
CA SER A 96 17.81 13.17 -5.90
C SER A 96 17.51 12.99 -4.40
N GLN A 97 18.52 13.16 -3.56
CA GLN A 97 18.38 13.09 -2.11
C GLN A 97 17.59 14.27 -1.53
N LYS A 98 17.47 15.36 -2.26
CA LYS A 98 16.73 16.56 -1.87
C LYS A 98 15.64 16.87 -2.89
N SER A 99 14.41 16.54 -2.53
CA SER A 99 13.23 16.90 -3.31
C SER A 99 12.09 17.31 -2.39
N ASN A 100 11.24 18.22 -2.86
CA ASN A 100 10.05 18.64 -2.14
C ASN A 100 8.93 17.60 -2.28
N LEU A 101 8.87 16.93 -3.43
CA LEU A 101 7.92 15.87 -3.72
C LEU A 101 8.63 14.76 -4.48
N THR A 102 8.45 13.53 -4.02
CA THR A 102 8.84 12.33 -4.76
C THR A 102 7.63 11.44 -4.92
N MET A 103 7.26 11.16 -6.17
CA MET A 103 6.30 10.12 -6.53
C MET A 103 7.09 8.93 -7.05
N TYR A 104 6.79 7.74 -6.53
CA TYR A 104 7.40 6.48 -6.97
C TYR A 104 6.33 5.44 -7.24
N SER A 105 6.51 4.70 -8.31
CA SER A 105 5.70 3.54 -8.65
C SER A 105 6.58 2.41 -9.18
N ASN A 106 6.16 1.17 -8.92
CA ASN A 106 6.67 0.00 -9.63
C ASN A 106 5.58 -0.48 -10.60
N PRO A 107 5.68 -0.16 -11.90
CA PRO A 107 4.66 -0.51 -12.89
C PRO A 107 4.41 -2.00 -12.99
N GLY A 108 5.44 -2.83 -12.85
CA GLY A 108 5.29 -4.29 -12.85
C GLY A 108 4.36 -4.78 -11.73
N LYS A 109 4.58 -4.32 -10.49
CA LYS A 109 3.73 -4.65 -9.34
C LYS A 109 2.33 -4.02 -9.41
N SER A 110 2.21 -2.87 -10.04
CA SER A 110 0.97 -2.09 -10.14
C SER A 110 0.21 -2.34 -11.43
N PHE A 111 0.68 -3.25 -12.28
CA PHE A 111 0.18 -3.47 -13.64
C PHE A 111 -1.34 -3.62 -13.70
N GLN A 112 -1.93 -4.44 -12.83
CA GLN A 112 -3.36 -4.70 -12.85
C GLN A 112 -4.19 -3.45 -12.52
N LYS A 113 -3.77 -2.67 -11.52
CA LYS A 113 -4.43 -1.39 -11.17
C LYS A 113 -4.29 -0.38 -12.29
N PHE A 114 -3.10 -0.28 -12.87
CA PHE A 114 -2.82 0.61 -13.98
C PHE A 114 -3.67 0.25 -15.20
N HIS A 115 -3.67 -1.03 -15.61
CA HIS A 115 -4.45 -1.53 -16.73
C HIS A 115 -5.95 -1.28 -16.57
N ASN A 116 -6.51 -1.45 -15.36
CA ASN A 116 -7.93 -1.26 -15.12
C ASN A 116 -8.37 0.20 -15.30
N ASN A 117 -7.50 1.15 -15.01
CA ASN A 117 -7.77 2.60 -15.10
C ASN A 117 -7.47 3.23 -16.48
N LEU A 118 -6.92 2.43 -17.42
CA LEU A 118 -6.64 2.94 -18.75
C LEU A 118 -7.90 3.07 -19.62
N ARG A 119 -7.84 3.99 -20.57
CA ARG A 119 -8.82 4.05 -21.65
C ARG A 119 -8.78 2.76 -22.48
N LYS A 120 -9.93 2.37 -22.99
CA LYS A 120 -10.11 1.09 -23.74
C LYS A 120 -9.10 0.94 -24.90
N ASP A 121 -8.80 2.03 -25.60
CA ASP A 121 -7.91 2.07 -26.76
C ASP A 121 -6.48 1.60 -26.45
N TYR A 122 -6.03 1.84 -25.21
CA TYR A 122 -4.67 1.47 -24.77
C TYR A 122 -4.59 0.11 -24.09
N LYS A 123 -5.73 -0.44 -23.61
CA LYS A 123 -5.76 -1.68 -22.83
C LYS A 123 -5.14 -2.87 -23.56
N ASN A 124 -5.46 -3.02 -24.84
CA ASN A 124 -4.97 -4.15 -25.64
C ASN A 124 -3.45 -4.05 -25.88
N ASN A 125 -2.96 -2.87 -26.26
CA ASN A 125 -1.54 -2.66 -26.53
C ASN A 125 -0.70 -2.89 -25.27
N ILE A 126 -1.18 -2.42 -24.11
CA ILE A 126 -0.48 -2.60 -22.84
C ILE A 126 -0.53 -4.06 -22.37
N LYS A 127 -1.62 -4.77 -22.63
CA LYS A 127 -1.72 -6.20 -22.31
C LYS A 127 -0.74 -7.05 -23.12
N VAL A 128 -0.57 -6.77 -24.40
CA VAL A 128 0.40 -7.45 -25.28
C VAL A 128 1.84 -7.22 -24.80
N ASN A 129 2.14 -6.01 -24.30
CA ASN A 129 3.47 -5.64 -23.83
C ASN A 129 3.66 -5.84 -22.31
N LYS A 130 2.84 -6.67 -21.67
CA LYS A 130 2.87 -6.89 -20.22
C LYS A 130 4.25 -7.26 -19.70
N ASP A 131 4.95 -8.15 -20.38
CA ASP A 131 6.27 -8.64 -19.94
C ASP A 131 7.31 -7.52 -19.99
N SER A 132 7.30 -6.70 -21.04
CA SER A 132 8.19 -5.53 -21.13
C SER A 132 7.89 -4.49 -20.05
N ILE A 133 6.61 -4.26 -19.74
CA ILE A 133 6.18 -3.33 -18.70
C ILE A 133 6.52 -3.88 -17.32
N SER A 134 6.46 -5.22 -17.13
CA SER A 134 6.85 -5.87 -15.87
C SER A 134 8.30 -5.63 -15.52
N ASN A 135 9.15 -5.45 -16.51
CA ASN A 135 10.56 -5.16 -16.33
C ASN A 135 10.85 -3.69 -16.02
N ILE A 136 9.84 -2.81 -16.12
CA ILE A 136 9.94 -1.44 -15.58
C ILE A 136 9.72 -1.52 -14.08
N THR A 137 10.78 -1.47 -13.32
CA THR A 137 10.77 -1.75 -11.89
C THR A 137 10.77 -0.49 -11.03
N GLY A 138 11.01 0.65 -11.66
CA GLY A 138 10.95 1.96 -11.05
C GLY A 138 10.49 3.03 -12.02
N LEU A 139 9.52 3.82 -11.60
CA LEU A 139 9.05 5.02 -12.26
C LEU A 139 8.92 6.10 -11.20
N SER A 140 9.61 7.22 -11.33
CA SER A 140 9.46 8.33 -10.40
C SER A 140 9.38 9.68 -11.10
N LEU A 141 8.68 10.58 -10.42
CA LEU A 141 8.70 12.01 -10.66
C LEU A 141 9.17 12.68 -9.38
N GLN A 142 10.24 13.46 -9.47
CA GLN A 142 10.71 14.30 -8.38
C GLN A 142 10.52 15.76 -8.75
N ILE A 143 10.06 16.56 -7.80
CA ILE A 143 9.91 18.00 -7.93
C ILE A 143 10.76 18.64 -6.85
N SER A 144 11.66 19.53 -7.25
CA SER A 144 12.58 20.23 -6.36
C SER A 144 12.52 21.73 -6.60
N ASN A 145 12.45 22.49 -5.52
CA ASN A 145 12.59 23.94 -5.56
C ASN A 145 14.05 24.31 -5.29
N LYS A 146 14.69 24.93 -6.25
CA LYS A 146 16.07 25.46 -6.16
C LYS A 146 16.04 26.99 -6.18
N GLY A 147 15.43 27.57 -5.14
CA GLY A 147 15.28 29.01 -5.03
C GLY A 147 14.17 29.55 -5.97
N LYS A 148 14.54 30.23 -7.05
CA LYS A 148 13.58 30.75 -8.04
C LYS A 148 13.20 29.76 -9.15
N LEU A 149 13.85 28.59 -9.18
CA LEU A 149 13.66 27.59 -10.23
C LEU A 149 12.96 26.34 -9.66
N LEU A 150 11.93 25.91 -10.37
CA LEU A 150 11.29 24.62 -10.17
C LEU A 150 11.92 23.62 -11.12
N SER A 151 12.51 22.55 -10.59
CA SER A 151 13.08 21.44 -11.35
C SER A 151 12.17 20.23 -11.20
N SER A 152 11.93 19.52 -12.30
CA SER A 152 11.22 18.24 -12.31
C SER A 152 12.07 17.18 -13.00
N ASP A 153 12.31 16.07 -12.31
CA ASP A 153 13.09 14.94 -12.80
C ASP A 153 12.16 13.73 -12.95
N PHE A 154 12.12 13.17 -14.15
CA PHE A 154 11.38 11.95 -14.44
C PHE A 154 12.37 10.82 -14.70
N ILE A 155 12.27 9.74 -13.91
CA ILE A 155 13.19 8.61 -13.97
C ILE A 155 12.40 7.33 -14.23
N LEU A 156 12.79 6.61 -15.29
CA LEU A 156 12.31 5.28 -15.61
C LEU A 156 13.47 4.29 -15.49
N PHE A 157 13.29 3.26 -14.68
CA PHE A 157 14.28 2.22 -14.50
C PHE A 157 13.77 0.88 -15.04
N TYR A 158 14.47 0.38 -16.04
CA TYR A 158 14.21 -0.90 -16.69
C TYR A 158 15.26 -1.92 -16.26
N ASP A 159 14.82 -3.06 -15.74
CA ASP A 159 15.68 -4.16 -15.36
C ASP A 159 15.26 -5.41 -16.13
N ARG A 160 16.06 -5.80 -17.11
CA ARG A 160 15.79 -6.95 -17.99
C ARG A 160 15.74 -8.28 -17.21
N ASP A 161 16.52 -8.38 -16.16
CA ASP A 161 16.68 -9.59 -15.36
C ASP A 161 15.73 -9.63 -14.16
N TYR A 162 14.80 -8.67 -14.10
CA TYR A 162 13.83 -8.61 -13.02
C TYR A 162 12.89 -9.80 -13.05
N LYS A 163 13.14 -10.75 -12.16
CA LYS A 163 12.18 -11.83 -11.89
C LYS A 163 11.22 -11.31 -10.81
N GLN A 164 9.96 -11.11 -11.20
CA GLN A 164 8.91 -10.84 -10.23
C GLN A 164 8.84 -12.04 -9.27
N ASN A 165 9.25 -11.84 -8.02
CA ASN A 165 8.83 -12.74 -6.96
C ASN A 165 7.30 -12.75 -6.91
N LEU A 166 6.71 -13.91 -6.62
CA LEU A 166 5.26 -14.13 -6.56
C LEU A 166 4.50 -12.88 -6.13
N GLN A 167 3.66 -12.35 -7.02
CA GLN A 167 2.81 -11.22 -6.68
C GLN A 167 1.74 -11.68 -5.71
N GLU A 168 1.63 -10.97 -4.59
CA GLU A 168 0.46 -11.11 -3.72
C GLU A 168 -0.76 -10.57 -4.49
N GLU A 169 -1.68 -11.46 -4.89
CA GLU A 169 -2.92 -11.05 -5.54
C GLU A 169 -3.82 -10.28 -4.56
N TRP A 170 -3.76 -10.67 -3.30
CA TRP A 170 -4.49 -10.05 -2.21
C TRP A 170 -3.87 -10.39 -0.85
N VAL A 171 -4.13 -9.56 0.13
CA VAL A 171 -3.71 -9.76 1.52
C VAL A 171 -4.89 -9.51 2.44
N VAL A 172 -5.10 -10.42 3.39
CA VAL A 172 -6.03 -10.25 4.50
C VAL A 172 -5.26 -10.28 5.80
N ARG A 173 -5.54 -9.32 6.68
CA ARG A 173 -4.96 -9.24 8.01
C ARG A 173 -5.99 -9.65 9.04
N LEU A 174 -5.67 -10.68 9.81
CA LEU A 174 -6.46 -11.09 10.96
C LEU A 174 -6.00 -10.35 12.21
N ASP A 175 -6.87 -10.21 13.18
CA ASP A 175 -6.54 -9.57 14.47
C ASP A 175 -5.76 -10.51 15.40
N THR A 176 -5.73 -11.81 15.09
CA THR A 176 -5.09 -12.89 15.84
C THR A 176 -4.16 -13.70 14.94
N GLN A 177 -3.23 -14.43 15.55
CA GLN A 177 -2.27 -15.25 14.80
C GLN A 177 -2.96 -16.46 14.16
N ILE A 178 -2.45 -16.88 13.01
CA ILE A 178 -2.89 -18.08 12.30
C ILE A 178 -2.16 -19.28 12.92
N ILE A 179 -2.91 -20.33 13.30
CA ILE A 179 -2.36 -21.58 13.87
C ILE A 179 -2.36 -22.73 12.86
N SER A 180 -3.18 -22.67 11.81
CA SER A 180 -3.26 -23.72 10.80
C SER A 180 -2.54 -23.34 9.52
N LYS A 181 -2.02 -24.34 8.79
CA LYS A 181 -1.66 -24.14 7.39
C LYS A 181 -2.93 -23.80 6.58
N PRO A 182 -2.85 -22.96 5.55
CA PRO A 182 -3.97 -22.74 4.67
C PRO A 182 -4.38 -24.01 3.93
N TYR A 183 -5.67 -24.34 3.91
CA TYR A 183 -6.23 -25.45 3.16
C TYR A 183 -7.02 -24.94 1.97
N PHE A 184 -6.75 -25.48 0.79
CA PHE A 184 -7.53 -25.21 -0.41
C PHE A 184 -8.68 -26.22 -0.49
N VAL A 185 -9.91 -25.70 -0.55
CA VAL A 185 -11.12 -26.52 -0.67
C VAL A 185 -11.99 -25.98 -1.81
N ASN A 186 -12.82 -26.86 -2.38
CA ASN A 186 -13.83 -26.45 -3.34
C ASN A 186 -15.14 -26.21 -2.61
N ASN A 187 -15.79 -25.09 -2.88
CA ASN A 187 -17.15 -24.86 -2.45
C ASN A 187 -18.07 -25.87 -3.14
N HIS A 188 -18.81 -26.65 -2.33
CA HIS A 188 -19.65 -27.73 -2.87
C HIS A 188 -20.77 -27.18 -3.79
N PHE A 189 -21.28 -26.00 -3.48
CA PHE A 189 -22.40 -25.39 -4.21
C PHE A 189 -21.94 -24.62 -5.45
N THR A 190 -20.94 -23.74 -5.30
CA THR A 190 -20.50 -22.85 -6.38
C THR A 190 -19.35 -23.42 -7.23
N LYS A 191 -18.75 -24.53 -6.77
CA LYS A 191 -17.52 -25.16 -7.34
C LYS A 191 -16.29 -24.24 -7.34
N ASP A 192 -16.38 -23.06 -6.73
CA ASP A 192 -15.27 -22.13 -6.60
C ASP A 192 -14.25 -22.64 -5.57
N LYS A 193 -12.98 -22.27 -5.79
CA LYS A 193 -11.91 -22.54 -4.82
C LYS A 193 -12.01 -21.57 -3.65
N MET A 194 -11.86 -22.10 -2.46
CA MET A 194 -11.78 -21.35 -1.20
C MET A 194 -10.52 -21.70 -0.44
N ILE A 195 -10.11 -20.80 0.43
CA ILE A 195 -8.97 -20.96 1.33
C ILE A 195 -9.52 -20.96 2.75
N LEU A 196 -9.25 -22.04 3.51
CA LEU A 196 -9.59 -22.15 4.92
C LEU A 196 -8.35 -21.90 5.76
N ILE A 197 -8.49 -21.08 6.80
CA ILE A 197 -7.46 -20.80 7.80
C ILE A 197 -8.09 -20.72 9.18
N GLN A 198 -7.36 -21.14 10.20
CA GLN A 198 -7.78 -21.07 11.61
C GLN A 198 -6.83 -20.17 12.38
N ASP A 199 -7.39 -19.36 13.27
CA ASP A 199 -6.63 -18.48 14.16
C ASP A 199 -6.50 -19.03 15.58
N THR A 200 -5.71 -18.36 16.41
CA THR A 200 -5.49 -18.69 17.83
C THR A 200 -6.75 -18.55 18.69
N SER A 201 -7.78 -17.88 18.22
CA SER A 201 -9.07 -17.75 18.89
C SER A 201 -10.06 -18.87 18.53
N ASN A 202 -9.59 -19.93 17.87
CA ASN A 202 -10.39 -21.04 17.35
C ASN A 202 -11.48 -20.59 16.36
N ILE A 203 -11.22 -19.53 15.59
CA ILE A 203 -12.10 -19.11 14.52
C ILE A 203 -11.58 -19.66 13.20
N LEU A 204 -12.44 -20.39 12.48
CA LEU A 204 -12.19 -20.85 11.13
C LEU A 204 -12.73 -19.81 10.15
N PHE A 205 -11.89 -19.35 9.25
CA PHE A 205 -12.24 -18.39 8.20
C PHE A 205 -12.20 -19.10 6.84
N ALA A 206 -13.17 -18.80 6.00
CA ALA A 206 -13.18 -19.18 4.59
C ALA A 206 -13.10 -17.94 3.69
N TYR A 207 -12.07 -17.89 2.88
CA TYR A 207 -11.87 -16.83 1.90
C TYR A 207 -12.03 -17.37 0.49
N SER A 208 -12.62 -16.57 -0.40
CA SER A 208 -12.61 -16.86 -1.83
C SER A 208 -11.19 -16.78 -2.40
N ALA A 209 -10.96 -17.32 -3.60
CA ALA A 209 -9.70 -17.16 -4.33
C ALA A 209 -9.31 -15.68 -4.57
N LYS A 210 -10.27 -14.74 -4.48
CA LYS A 210 -10.06 -13.30 -4.61
C LYS A 210 -9.89 -12.57 -3.28
N GLY A 211 -9.67 -13.29 -2.16
CA GLY A 211 -9.45 -12.70 -0.84
C GLY A 211 -10.70 -12.17 -0.12
N LYS A 212 -11.91 -12.37 -0.68
CA LYS A 212 -13.15 -11.96 -0.02
C LYS A 212 -13.53 -12.98 1.05
N LEU A 213 -13.82 -12.52 2.29
CA LEU A 213 -14.37 -13.39 3.33
C LEU A 213 -15.73 -13.92 2.88
N VAL A 214 -15.86 -15.25 2.82
CA VAL A 214 -17.11 -15.93 2.47
C VAL A 214 -17.90 -16.20 3.74
N TRP A 215 -17.25 -16.80 4.74
CA TRP A 215 -17.81 -17.01 6.07
C TRP A 215 -16.70 -17.17 7.11
N LYS A 216 -17.10 -17.05 8.38
CA LYS A 216 -16.27 -17.41 9.55
C LYS A 216 -17.10 -18.17 10.57
N LYS A 217 -16.49 -19.10 11.27
CA LYS A 217 -17.14 -19.92 12.29
C LYS A 217 -16.21 -20.15 13.47
N LYS A 218 -16.69 -19.92 14.68
CA LYS A 218 -15.97 -20.31 15.91
C LYS A 218 -16.10 -21.82 16.10
N LEU A 219 -14.98 -22.48 16.24
CA LEU A 219 -14.92 -23.90 16.60
C LEU A 219 -15.07 -24.04 18.11
N LYS A 220 -15.64 -25.15 18.54
CA LYS A 220 -15.79 -25.50 19.98
C LYS A 220 -14.46 -25.96 20.54
#